data_63cfd3a3c50b6517253a0c5488572681
#
_entry.id   63cfd3a3c50b6517253a0c5488572681
#
_cell.length_a   1.000
_cell.length_b   1.000
_cell.length_c   1.000
_cell.angle_alpha   90.00
_cell.angle_beta   90.00
_cell.angle_gamma   90.00
#
_symmetry.space_group_name_H-M   'P 1'
#
loop_
_entity.id
_entity.type
_entity.pdbx_description
1 polymer ?
#
loop_
_entity_poly.entity_id
_entity_poly.type
_entity_poly.pdbx_seq_one_letter_code
_entity_poly.pdbx_strand_id
1 'polypeptide(L)'
;MSKQSQHVLIALPHPLLHLVSLGLVSFIFTLFSLELSQFGTQLAPLWFPTSIMMVAFYRHAGRMWPGIALSCSLGNIAASILLFSTSSLNMTWTTINIVEAVVGAVLLRKLLPWYNPLQNLADWLRLALGSAIVPPLLGGVLVVLLTPGDDPLRAFLIWVLSESIGALALVPLGLLFKPHYLLRHRNPRLLFESLLTLAITLTLSWLSMLYLPWPFTFIIVLLMWSAVRLPRMEAFLIFLTTVMMVSLMMAADPSLLATPRTYLMSHMPWLPFLLILLPANIMTMVMYAFRAERKHISESETPLSERDGIFRYRYGVSGHRGTMAANQQSALPVSRVQSGRAARTHLSATDLAGGSQ
;
A
#
# COMPACT_ATOMS: atom_id res chain seq x y z
N MET A 1 21.90 -16.75 5.37
CA MET A 1 21.38 -15.38 5.57
C MET A 1 22.57 -14.49 5.91
N SER A 2 22.96 -13.61 5.00
CA SER A 2 24.17 -12.79 5.16
C SER A 2 23.95 -11.70 6.22
N LYS A 3 25.01 -11.35 6.96
CA LYS A 3 25.05 -10.32 8.01
C LYS A 3 24.63 -8.89 7.55
N GLN A 4 24.44 -8.68 6.27
CA GLN A 4 24.03 -7.38 5.69
C GLN A 4 22.54 -7.04 5.81
N SER A 5 21.68 -8.03 6.17
CA SER A 5 20.22 -7.81 6.26
C SER A 5 19.75 -7.16 7.56
N GLN A 6 20.64 -6.94 8.55
CA GLN A 6 20.26 -6.46 9.89
C GLN A 6 20.22 -4.93 10.06
N HIS A 7 20.69 -4.14 9.09
CA HIS A 7 20.90 -2.71 9.28
C HIS A 7 19.73 -1.78 8.89
N VAL A 8 18.56 -2.30 8.52
CA VAL A 8 17.37 -1.48 8.19
C VAL A 8 16.32 -1.47 9.32
N LEU A 9 16.56 -2.18 10.41
CA LEU A 9 15.77 -2.01 11.63
C LEU A 9 16.02 -0.59 12.14
N ILE A 10 14.97 0.21 12.19
CA ILE A 10 15.02 1.57 12.76
C ILE A 10 15.54 1.45 14.19
N ALA A 11 16.83 1.68 14.37
CA ALA A 11 17.43 1.85 15.69
C ALA A 11 16.99 3.24 16.17
N LEU A 12 15.81 3.34 16.78
CA LEU A 12 15.41 4.55 17.47
C LEU A 12 16.25 4.64 18.76
N PRO A 13 16.79 5.81 19.09
CA PRO A 13 17.64 5.99 20.25
C PRO A 13 16.94 5.66 21.59
N HIS A 14 15.61 5.62 21.60
CA HIS A 14 14.82 5.34 22.79
C HIS A 14 13.65 4.37 22.47
N PRO A 15 13.80 3.06 22.70
CA PRO A 15 12.75 2.09 22.40
C PRO A 15 11.44 2.37 23.17
N LEU A 16 11.52 2.91 24.39
CA LEU A 16 10.34 3.30 25.18
C LEU A 16 9.54 4.41 24.50
N LEU A 17 10.22 5.47 24.00
CA LEU A 17 9.53 6.56 23.31
C LEU A 17 8.77 6.05 22.08
N HIS A 18 9.37 5.10 21.36
CA HIS A 18 8.72 4.48 20.21
C HIS A 18 7.49 3.67 20.61
N LEU A 19 7.56 2.87 21.67
CA LEU A 19 6.40 2.13 22.17
C LEU A 19 5.29 3.09 22.63
N VAL A 20 5.63 4.14 23.38
CA VAL A 20 4.66 5.16 23.79
C VAL A 20 4.02 5.84 22.58
N SER A 21 4.80 6.19 21.56
CA SER A 21 4.23 6.80 20.33
C SER A 21 3.30 5.86 19.57
N LEU A 22 3.62 4.56 19.52
CA LEU A 22 2.72 3.55 18.92
C LEU A 22 1.42 3.41 19.71
N GLY A 23 1.50 3.37 21.05
CA GLY A 23 0.32 3.34 21.91
C GLY A 23 -0.56 4.57 21.74
N LEU A 24 0.05 5.77 21.64
CA LEU A 24 -0.67 7.02 21.39
C LEU A 24 -1.34 7.04 20.02
N VAL A 25 -0.65 6.62 18.98
CA VAL A 25 -1.22 6.52 17.62
C VAL A 25 -2.36 5.50 17.62
N SER A 26 -2.18 4.33 18.24
CA SER A 26 -3.24 3.34 18.39
C SER A 26 -4.45 3.91 19.14
N PHE A 27 -4.24 4.62 20.25
CA PHE A 27 -5.28 5.30 21.00
C PHE A 27 -6.10 6.28 20.15
N ILE A 28 -5.42 7.18 19.40
CA ILE A 28 -6.07 8.18 18.55
C ILE A 28 -6.92 7.50 17.46
N PHE A 29 -6.37 6.52 16.77
CA PHE A 29 -7.11 5.81 15.72
C PHE A 29 -8.22 4.92 16.28
N THR A 30 -8.07 4.39 17.49
CA THR A 30 -9.15 3.67 18.19
C THR A 30 -10.28 4.62 18.56
N LEU A 31 -9.96 5.78 19.13
CA LEU A 31 -10.97 6.81 19.41
C LEU A 31 -11.75 7.17 18.15
N PHE A 32 -11.04 7.44 17.05
CA PHE A 32 -11.67 7.74 15.77
C PHE A 32 -12.60 6.61 15.32
N SER A 33 -12.13 5.35 15.35
CA SER A 33 -12.92 4.19 14.92
C SER A 33 -14.14 3.95 15.81
N LEU A 34 -14.00 4.11 17.12
CA LEU A 34 -15.09 3.94 18.09
C LEU A 34 -16.10 5.09 18.02
N GLU A 35 -15.68 6.32 17.80
CA GLU A 35 -16.58 7.45 17.59
C GLU A 35 -17.54 7.19 16.42
N LEU A 36 -17.04 6.60 15.34
CA LEU A 36 -17.88 6.21 14.20
C LEU A 36 -18.92 5.14 14.58
N SER A 37 -18.68 4.31 15.61
CA SER A 37 -19.62 3.27 16.04
C SER A 37 -20.83 3.81 16.80
N GLN A 38 -20.72 4.99 17.40
CA GLN A 38 -21.82 5.62 18.16
C GLN A 38 -23.01 5.98 17.26
N PHE A 39 -22.79 6.14 15.96
CA PHE A 39 -23.79 6.59 14.99
C PHE A 39 -24.63 5.47 14.35
N GLY A 40 -24.74 4.30 14.94
CA GLY A 40 -25.76 3.31 14.52
C GLY A 40 -25.41 1.84 14.49
N THR A 41 -24.20 1.43 14.86
CA THR A 41 -23.84 0.01 14.94
C THR A 41 -23.01 -0.24 16.21
N GLN A 42 -23.18 -1.40 16.85
CA GLN A 42 -22.34 -1.77 18.00
C GLN A 42 -20.88 -2.06 17.61
N LEU A 43 -20.61 -2.29 16.33
CA LEU A 43 -19.26 -2.54 15.80
C LEU A 43 -18.81 -1.34 14.96
N ALA A 44 -17.55 -0.94 15.14
CA ALA A 44 -16.97 0.16 14.39
C ALA A 44 -16.91 -0.17 12.89
N PRO A 45 -17.40 0.75 12.03
CA PRO A 45 -17.48 0.51 10.57
C PRO A 45 -16.13 0.55 9.88
N LEU A 46 -15.14 1.19 10.50
CA LEU A 46 -13.74 1.27 10.04
C LEU A 46 -12.84 0.98 11.23
N TRP A 47 -11.89 0.06 11.06
CA TRP A 47 -11.00 -0.32 12.14
C TRP A 47 -9.54 -0.21 11.73
N PHE A 48 -8.83 0.77 12.26
CA PHE A 48 -7.43 1.06 11.95
C PHE A 48 -6.41 0.46 12.93
N PRO A 49 -6.73 0.26 14.22
CA PRO A 49 -5.75 -0.13 15.23
C PRO A 49 -5.01 -1.43 14.92
N THR A 50 -5.70 -2.44 14.42
CA THR A 50 -5.10 -3.72 14.00
C THR A 50 -4.07 -3.50 12.90
N SER A 51 -4.37 -2.64 11.93
CA SER A 51 -3.46 -2.29 10.84
C SER A 51 -2.20 -1.58 11.32
N ILE A 52 -2.30 -0.69 12.31
CA ILE A 52 -1.15 -0.04 12.96
C ILE A 52 -0.25 -1.09 13.62
N MET A 53 -0.84 -1.98 14.41
CA MET A 53 -0.13 -3.05 15.11
C MET A 53 0.53 -4.03 14.12
N MET A 54 -0.17 -4.41 13.05
CA MET A 54 0.32 -5.27 11.98
C MET A 54 1.55 -4.67 11.29
N VAL A 55 1.51 -3.39 10.92
CA VAL A 55 2.65 -2.67 10.33
C VAL A 55 3.81 -2.58 11.32
N ALA A 56 3.53 -2.31 12.60
CA ALA A 56 4.55 -2.26 13.64
C ALA A 56 5.22 -3.62 13.82
N PHE A 57 4.46 -4.72 13.87
CA PHE A 57 5.01 -6.08 13.91
C PHE A 57 5.82 -6.41 12.66
N TYR A 58 5.35 -6.03 11.47
CA TYR A 58 6.10 -6.25 10.24
C TYR A 58 7.47 -5.57 10.29
N ARG A 59 7.56 -4.34 10.79
CA ARG A 59 8.77 -3.50 10.75
C ARG A 59 9.78 -3.76 11.86
N HIS A 60 9.38 -4.39 12.97
CA HIS A 60 10.24 -4.59 14.14
C HIS A 60 10.60 -6.05 14.36
N ALA A 61 11.78 -6.30 14.95
CA ALA A 61 12.20 -7.64 15.31
C ALA A 61 11.21 -8.32 16.26
N GLY A 62 11.07 -9.66 16.19
CA GLY A 62 10.12 -10.42 17.00
C GLY A 62 10.23 -10.19 18.51
N ARG A 63 11.43 -9.87 19.01
CA ARG A 63 11.66 -9.51 20.42
C ARG A 63 10.90 -8.25 20.88
N MET A 64 10.55 -7.36 19.95
CA MET A 64 9.78 -6.14 20.24
C MET A 64 8.26 -6.38 20.22
N TRP A 65 7.79 -7.49 19.68
CA TRP A 65 6.37 -7.76 19.50
C TRP A 65 5.55 -7.73 20.80
N PRO A 66 6.01 -8.32 21.92
CA PRO A 66 5.26 -8.23 23.19
C PRO A 66 5.08 -6.78 23.65
N GLY A 67 6.13 -5.95 23.55
CA GLY A 67 6.05 -4.53 23.91
C GLY A 67 5.11 -3.75 23.00
N ILE A 68 5.13 -4.01 21.69
CA ILE A 68 4.22 -3.39 20.72
C ILE A 68 2.78 -3.82 20.98
N ALA A 69 2.53 -5.12 21.18
CA ALA A 69 1.20 -5.64 21.52
C ALA A 69 0.65 -4.96 22.77
N LEU A 70 1.46 -4.93 23.84
CA LEU A 70 1.05 -4.30 25.11
C LEU A 70 0.74 -2.80 24.92
N SER A 71 1.62 -2.08 24.26
CA SER A 71 1.46 -0.63 24.08
C SER A 71 0.22 -0.28 23.23
N CYS A 72 0.02 -0.95 22.10
CA CYS A 72 -1.16 -0.75 21.25
C CYS A 72 -2.45 -1.19 21.96
N SER A 73 -2.42 -2.30 22.69
CA SER A 73 -3.58 -2.79 23.45
C SER A 73 -3.96 -1.83 24.58
N LEU A 74 -2.99 -1.27 25.29
CA LEU A 74 -3.25 -0.24 26.29
C LEU A 74 -3.90 1.00 25.65
N GLY A 75 -3.44 1.42 24.47
CA GLY A 75 -4.08 2.49 23.71
C GLY A 75 -5.52 2.18 23.34
N ASN A 76 -5.79 0.96 22.82
CA ASN A 76 -7.15 0.52 22.47
C ASN A 76 -8.08 0.46 23.69
N ILE A 77 -7.61 -0.14 24.78
CA ILE A 77 -8.39 -0.25 26.02
C ILE A 77 -8.67 1.13 26.61
N ALA A 78 -7.67 2.01 26.66
CA ALA A 78 -7.84 3.39 27.14
C ALA A 78 -8.90 4.17 26.33
N ALA A 79 -8.89 4.04 25.01
CA ALA A 79 -9.89 4.65 24.14
C ALA A 79 -11.29 4.06 24.39
N SER A 80 -11.38 2.74 24.54
CA SER A 80 -12.65 2.05 24.85
C SER A 80 -13.24 2.44 26.21
N ILE A 81 -12.39 2.61 27.22
CA ILE A 81 -12.82 3.06 28.57
C ILE A 81 -13.34 4.51 28.50
N LEU A 82 -12.72 5.35 27.68
CA LEU A 82 -13.10 6.76 27.57
C LEU A 82 -14.50 6.95 26.95
N LEU A 83 -14.83 6.14 25.93
CA LEU A 83 -16.09 6.25 25.19
C LEU A 83 -17.17 5.30 25.67
N PHE A 84 -16.79 4.11 26.13
CA PHE A 84 -17.69 3.07 26.61
C PHE A 84 -17.20 2.58 27.97
N SER A 85 -18.10 2.15 28.83
CA SER A 85 -17.70 1.51 30.09
C SER A 85 -16.86 0.25 29.85
N THR A 86 -16.04 -0.13 30.85
CA THR A 86 -15.25 -1.37 30.82
C THR A 86 -16.17 -2.58 30.66
N SER A 87 -15.95 -3.40 29.65
CA SER A 87 -16.61 -4.70 29.49
C SER A 87 -15.60 -5.80 29.19
N SER A 88 -15.94 -7.03 29.55
CA SER A 88 -15.15 -8.22 29.21
C SER A 88 -14.99 -8.38 27.70
N LEU A 89 -15.96 -7.91 26.92
CA LEU A 89 -15.93 -7.93 25.44
C LEU A 89 -14.77 -7.10 24.89
N ASN A 90 -14.40 -5.98 25.53
CA ASN A 90 -13.27 -5.14 25.08
C ASN A 90 -11.95 -5.93 25.14
N MET A 91 -11.76 -6.78 26.14
CA MET A 91 -10.57 -7.64 26.24
C MET A 91 -10.56 -8.73 25.17
N THR A 92 -11.72 -9.34 24.89
CA THR A 92 -11.88 -10.35 23.85
C THR A 92 -11.56 -9.75 22.46
N TRP A 93 -12.14 -8.61 22.12
CA TRP A 93 -11.88 -7.93 20.85
C TRP A 93 -10.43 -7.48 20.71
N THR A 94 -9.81 -6.94 21.77
CA THR A 94 -8.39 -6.60 21.77
C THR A 94 -7.51 -7.83 21.53
N THR A 95 -7.87 -8.99 22.11
CA THR A 95 -7.12 -10.24 21.89
C THR A 95 -7.25 -10.72 20.44
N ILE A 96 -8.44 -10.64 19.85
CA ILE A 96 -8.66 -10.97 18.44
C ILE A 96 -7.81 -10.06 17.54
N ASN A 97 -7.79 -8.74 17.79
CA ASN A 97 -6.97 -7.78 17.05
C ASN A 97 -5.48 -8.11 17.13
N ILE A 98 -4.97 -8.57 18.29
CA ILE A 98 -3.56 -9.01 18.40
C ILE A 98 -3.30 -10.22 17.52
N VAL A 99 -4.19 -11.23 17.56
CA VAL A 99 -4.05 -12.45 16.75
C VAL A 99 -4.03 -12.09 15.25
N GLU A 100 -4.97 -11.27 14.81
CA GLU A 100 -5.02 -10.78 13.41
C GLU A 100 -3.75 -10.05 13.02
N ALA A 101 -3.30 -9.12 13.85
CA ALA A 101 -2.10 -8.33 13.58
C ALA A 101 -0.84 -9.20 13.49
N VAL A 102 -0.73 -10.24 14.35
CA VAL A 102 0.38 -11.21 14.30
C VAL A 102 0.32 -12.04 13.02
N VAL A 103 -0.85 -12.60 12.70
CA VAL A 103 -1.04 -13.41 11.49
C VAL A 103 -0.74 -12.56 10.25
N GLY A 104 -1.28 -11.37 10.17
CA GLY A 104 -1.03 -10.44 9.06
C GLY A 104 0.44 -10.08 8.92
N ALA A 105 1.12 -9.73 10.03
CA ALA A 105 2.54 -9.41 10.00
C ALA A 105 3.42 -10.60 9.55
N VAL A 106 3.09 -11.82 9.98
CA VAL A 106 3.78 -13.05 9.56
C VAL A 106 3.58 -13.30 8.07
N LEU A 107 2.33 -13.16 7.58
CA LEU A 107 2.02 -13.32 6.16
C LEU A 107 2.73 -12.26 5.31
N LEU A 108 2.66 -11.00 5.70
CA LEU A 108 3.35 -9.90 5.01
C LEU A 108 4.86 -10.14 4.94
N ARG A 109 5.48 -10.62 6.02
CA ARG A 109 6.92 -10.96 6.03
C ARG A 109 7.29 -12.12 5.12
N LYS A 110 6.38 -13.07 4.92
CA LYS A 110 6.59 -14.22 4.03
C LYS A 110 6.33 -13.85 2.56
N LEU A 111 5.35 -12.99 2.31
CA LEU A 111 4.86 -12.71 0.97
C LEU A 111 5.54 -11.51 0.31
N LEU A 112 6.01 -10.54 1.09
CA LEU A 112 6.58 -9.29 0.58
C LEU A 112 8.10 -9.22 0.74
N PRO A 113 8.81 -8.63 -0.23
CA PRO A 113 10.23 -8.34 -0.10
C PRO A 113 10.46 -7.27 0.99
N TRP A 114 11.31 -7.57 1.96
CA TRP A 114 11.58 -6.70 3.11
C TRP A 114 12.10 -5.31 2.72
N TYR A 115 12.94 -5.24 1.69
CA TYR A 115 13.63 -4.01 1.31
C TYR A 115 12.71 -2.97 0.63
N ASN A 116 11.82 -3.42 -0.24
CA ASN A 116 10.86 -2.57 -0.94
C ASN A 116 9.55 -3.35 -1.13
N PRO A 117 8.62 -3.27 -0.17
CA PRO A 117 7.48 -4.17 -0.11
C PRO A 117 6.42 -3.98 -1.19
N LEU A 118 6.43 -2.83 -1.91
CA LEU A 118 5.39 -2.49 -2.89
C LEU A 118 6.04 -2.00 -4.19
N GLN A 119 6.57 -2.91 -5.01
CA GLN A 119 7.22 -2.56 -6.28
C GLN A 119 6.28 -2.66 -7.47
N ASN A 120 5.32 -3.56 -7.42
CA ASN A 120 4.46 -3.90 -8.53
C ASN A 120 3.06 -4.32 -8.04
N LEU A 121 2.16 -4.57 -8.97
CA LEU A 121 0.79 -5.00 -8.68
C LEU A 121 0.75 -6.36 -7.94
N ALA A 122 1.67 -7.28 -8.25
CA ALA A 122 1.71 -8.58 -7.57
C ALA A 122 2.07 -8.41 -6.08
N ASP A 123 2.96 -7.49 -5.73
CA ASP A 123 3.26 -7.18 -4.33
C ASP A 123 2.05 -6.58 -3.62
N TRP A 124 1.28 -5.72 -4.31
CA TRP A 124 0.04 -5.19 -3.75
C TRP A 124 -1.00 -6.29 -3.53
N LEU A 125 -1.17 -7.23 -4.47
CA LEU A 125 -2.07 -8.38 -4.28
C LEU A 125 -1.63 -9.25 -3.10
N ARG A 126 -0.34 -9.49 -2.91
CA ARG A 126 0.22 -10.19 -1.75
C ARG A 126 -0.04 -9.42 -0.45
N LEU A 127 0.09 -8.08 -0.49
CA LEU A 127 -0.28 -7.22 0.63
C LEU A 127 -1.76 -7.36 0.94
N ALA A 128 -2.65 -7.22 -0.04
CA ALA A 128 -4.09 -7.34 0.15
C ALA A 128 -4.47 -8.71 0.76
N LEU A 129 -3.87 -9.80 0.24
CA LEU A 129 -4.06 -11.14 0.79
C LEU A 129 -3.58 -11.24 2.24
N GLY A 130 -2.39 -10.72 2.53
CA GLY A 130 -1.74 -10.85 3.84
C GLY A 130 -2.24 -9.89 4.91
N SER A 131 -2.92 -8.81 4.55
CA SER A 131 -3.41 -7.81 5.51
C SER A 131 -4.92 -7.58 5.47
N ALA A 132 -5.54 -7.57 4.28
CA ALA A 132 -6.93 -7.16 4.14
C ALA A 132 -7.91 -8.33 3.86
N ILE A 133 -7.40 -9.54 3.62
CA ILE A 133 -8.25 -10.71 3.36
C ILE A 133 -8.09 -11.76 4.45
N VAL A 134 -6.92 -12.37 4.58
CA VAL A 134 -6.74 -13.52 5.47
C VAL A 134 -6.90 -13.15 6.95
N PRO A 135 -6.23 -12.10 7.50
CA PRO A 135 -6.40 -11.75 8.90
C PRO A 135 -7.84 -11.35 9.26
N PRO A 136 -8.54 -10.45 8.51
CA PRO A 136 -9.92 -10.11 8.79
C PRO A 136 -10.89 -11.29 8.75
N LEU A 137 -10.71 -12.24 7.83
CA LEU A 137 -11.51 -13.48 7.79
C LEU A 137 -11.30 -14.32 9.03
N LEU A 138 -10.05 -14.46 9.48
CA LEU A 138 -9.74 -15.16 10.73
C LEU A 138 -10.39 -14.47 11.92
N GLY A 139 -10.26 -13.15 12.03
CA GLY A 139 -10.85 -12.37 13.12
C GLY A 139 -12.37 -12.44 13.12
N GLY A 140 -13.01 -12.34 11.95
CA GLY A 140 -14.45 -12.50 11.82
C GLY A 140 -14.95 -13.87 12.34
N VAL A 141 -14.22 -14.95 12.03
CA VAL A 141 -14.51 -16.28 12.58
C VAL A 141 -14.34 -16.30 14.11
N LEU A 142 -13.26 -15.72 14.61
CA LEU A 142 -13.02 -15.65 16.07
C LEU A 142 -14.09 -14.82 16.79
N VAL A 143 -14.55 -13.72 16.20
CA VAL A 143 -15.65 -12.92 16.76
C VAL A 143 -16.91 -13.74 16.88
N VAL A 144 -17.31 -14.46 15.84
CA VAL A 144 -18.52 -15.32 15.88
C VAL A 144 -18.40 -16.41 16.93
N LEU A 145 -17.20 -16.99 17.11
CA LEU A 145 -16.99 -18.08 18.06
C LEU A 145 -16.90 -17.59 19.52
N LEU A 146 -16.32 -16.41 19.75
CA LEU A 146 -15.99 -15.93 21.10
C LEU A 146 -16.96 -14.89 21.65
N THR A 147 -17.76 -14.27 20.77
CA THR A 147 -18.77 -13.27 21.15
C THR A 147 -20.13 -13.66 20.62
N PRO A 148 -20.84 -14.58 21.31
CA PRO A 148 -22.15 -15.04 20.87
C PRO A 148 -23.13 -13.85 20.81
N GLY A 149 -23.85 -13.71 19.71
CA GLY A 149 -24.84 -12.68 19.47
C GLY A 149 -25.99 -13.23 18.60
N ASP A 150 -27.05 -12.45 18.46
CA ASP A 150 -28.28 -12.87 17.76
C ASP A 150 -28.09 -13.00 16.22
N ASP A 151 -27.13 -12.28 15.64
CA ASP A 151 -26.84 -12.31 14.21
C ASP A 151 -25.33 -12.51 13.93
N PRO A 152 -24.86 -13.78 13.96
CA PRO A 152 -23.45 -14.08 13.77
C PRO A 152 -22.93 -13.75 12.37
N LEU A 153 -23.78 -13.88 11.33
CA LEU A 153 -23.39 -13.55 9.97
C LEU A 153 -23.13 -12.05 9.82
N ARG A 154 -24.02 -11.25 10.36
CA ARG A 154 -23.87 -9.79 10.34
C ARG A 154 -22.62 -9.34 11.12
N ALA A 155 -22.36 -9.90 12.28
CA ALA A 155 -21.16 -9.63 13.07
C ALA A 155 -19.89 -9.98 12.29
N PHE A 156 -19.85 -11.16 11.66
CA PHE A 156 -18.76 -11.59 10.79
C PHE A 156 -18.52 -10.61 9.65
N LEU A 157 -19.57 -10.25 8.89
CA LEU A 157 -19.44 -9.40 7.72
C LEU A 157 -19.01 -7.98 8.08
N ILE A 158 -19.54 -7.40 9.17
CA ILE A 158 -19.13 -6.07 9.63
C ILE A 158 -17.66 -6.09 10.06
N TRP A 159 -17.24 -7.11 10.82
CA TRP A 159 -15.86 -7.25 11.25
C TRP A 159 -14.90 -7.34 10.06
N VAL A 160 -15.14 -8.29 9.16
CA VAL A 160 -14.30 -8.50 7.98
C VAL A 160 -14.22 -7.22 7.13
N LEU A 161 -15.34 -6.54 6.91
CA LEU A 161 -15.39 -5.33 6.10
C LEU A 161 -14.61 -4.19 6.76
N SER A 162 -14.83 -3.93 8.05
CA SER A 162 -14.18 -2.84 8.77
C SER A 162 -12.65 -2.99 8.83
N GLU A 163 -12.18 -4.20 9.13
CA GLU A 163 -10.76 -4.53 9.14
C GLU A 163 -10.11 -4.46 7.75
N SER A 164 -10.82 -4.98 6.72
CA SER A 164 -10.34 -4.94 5.33
C SER A 164 -10.16 -3.50 4.83
N ILE A 165 -11.13 -2.62 5.10
CA ILE A 165 -11.06 -1.20 4.72
C ILE A 165 -9.91 -0.53 5.46
N GLY A 166 -9.80 -0.73 6.77
CA GLY A 166 -8.71 -0.21 7.59
C GLY A 166 -7.34 -0.65 7.08
N ALA A 167 -7.20 -1.92 6.72
CA ALA A 167 -5.97 -2.47 6.17
C ALA A 167 -5.62 -1.87 4.80
N LEU A 168 -6.58 -1.80 3.87
CA LEU A 168 -6.35 -1.22 2.54
C LEU A 168 -6.03 0.26 2.57
N ALA A 169 -6.57 1.01 3.53
CA ALA A 169 -6.31 2.44 3.67
C ALA A 169 -4.96 2.72 4.35
N LEU A 170 -4.55 1.91 5.35
CA LEU A 170 -3.43 2.27 6.22
C LEU A 170 -2.17 1.42 5.99
N VAL A 171 -2.30 0.11 5.72
CA VAL A 171 -1.12 -0.76 5.61
C VAL A 171 -0.18 -0.36 4.48
N PRO A 172 -0.64 -0.02 3.25
CA PRO A 172 0.25 0.45 2.18
C PRO A 172 1.04 1.70 2.58
N LEU A 173 0.37 2.67 3.21
CA LEU A 173 0.99 3.88 3.73
C LEU A 173 2.03 3.55 4.81
N GLY A 174 1.65 2.72 5.78
CA GLY A 174 2.53 2.30 6.87
C GLY A 174 3.78 1.55 6.41
N LEU A 175 3.68 0.71 5.38
CA LEU A 175 4.83 0.00 4.80
C LEU A 175 5.76 0.94 4.02
N LEU A 176 5.24 1.96 3.37
CA LEU A 176 6.02 2.94 2.62
C LEU A 176 6.62 4.04 3.49
N PHE A 177 6.04 4.31 4.65
CA PHE A 177 6.46 5.38 5.53
C PHE A 177 7.89 5.16 6.03
N LYS A 178 8.77 6.13 5.77
CA LYS A 178 10.15 6.17 6.28
C LYS A 178 10.34 7.49 7.02
N PRO A 179 10.70 7.48 8.33
CA PRO A 179 10.80 8.71 9.14
C PRO A 179 11.73 9.78 8.54
N HIS A 180 12.81 9.36 7.88
CA HIS A 180 13.72 10.29 7.22
C HIS A 180 13.12 11.04 6.03
N TYR A 181 11.99 10.58 5.47
CA TYR A 181 11.27 11.36 4.45
C TYR A 181 10.71 12.67 5.01
N LEU A 182 10.38 12.72 6.29
CA LEU A 182 9.90 13.94 6.95
C LEU A 182 11.02 14.96 7.14
N LEU A 183 12.27 14.48 7.30
CA LEU A 183 13.43 15.31 7.62
C LEU A 183 14.25 15.70 6.39
N ARG A 184 14.17 14.94 5.29
CA ARG A 184 14.96 15.16 4.09
C ARG A 184 14.19 16.05 3.12
N HIS A 185 14.83 17.17 2.75
CA HIS A 185 14.42 18.18 1.76
C HIS A 185 13.38 17.70 0.75
N ARG A 186 12.10 17.89 1.06
CA ARG A 186 11.04 17.73 0.08
C ARG A 186 11.18 18.83 -0.95
N ASN A 187 11.16 18.46 -2.23
CA ASN A 187 11.01 19.43 -3.30
C ASN A 187 9.75 20.28 -2.99
N PRO A 188 9.88 21.61 -2.77
CA PRO A 188 8.75 22.44 -2.36
C PRO A 188 7.63 22.43 -3.38
N ARG A 189 7.93 22.20 -4.66
CA ARG A 189 6.94 22.03 -5.72
C ARG A 189 6.09 20.77 -5.52
N LEU A 190 6.74 19.64 -5.18
CA LEU A 190 6.02 18.39 -4.91
C LEU A 190 5.14 18.50 -3.66
N LEU A 191 5.65 19.16 -2.61
CA LEU A 191 4.89 19.40 -1.39
C LEU A 191 3.65 20.27 -1.69
N PHE A 192 3.83 21.36 -2.42
CA PHE A 192 2.72 22.24 -2.83
C PHE A 192 1.70 21.47 -3.68
N GLU A 193 2.16 20.70 -4.67
CA GLU A 193 1.30 19.87 -5.51
C GLU A 193 0.52 18.84 -4.70
N SER A 194 1.15 18.18 -3.74
CA SER A 194 0.52 17.20 -2.85
C SER A 194 -0.54 17.84 -1.96
N LEU A 195 -0.23 19.00 -1.36
CA LEU A 195 -1.18 19.74 -0.51
C LEU A 195 -2.35 20.28 -1.33
N LEU A 196 -2.09 20.81 -2.52
CA LEU A 196 -3.14 21.30 -3.41
C LEU A 196 -4.05 20.15 -3.86
N THR A 197 -3.47 19.01 -4.24
CA THR A 197 -4.24 17.82 -4.63
C THR A 197 -5.07 17.30 -3.46
N LEU A 198 -4.50 17.25 -2.25
CA LEU A 198 -5.23 16.89 -1.03
C LEU A 198 -6.40 17.84 -0.80
N ALA A 199 -6.17 19.16 -0.81
CA ALA A 199 -7.21 20.16 -0.60
C ALA A 199 -8.34 20.04 -1.63
N ILE A 200 -8.01 19.90 -2.91
CA ILE A 200 -8.99 19.72 -3.99
C ILE A 200 -9.78 18.43 -3.77
N THR A 201 -9.09 17.31 -3.50
CA THR A 201 -9.75 16.00 -3.31
C THR A 201 -10.70 16.04 -2.11
N LEU A 202 -10.28 16.58 -0.97
CA LEU A 202 -11.13 16.67 0.21
C LEU A 202 -12.33 17.62 -0.01
N THR A 203 -12.09 18.81 -0.57
CA THR A 203 -13.17 19.77 -0.84
C THR A 203 -14.20 19.22 -1.82
N LEU A 204 -13.75 18.64 -2.94
CA LEU A 204 -14.65 18.10 -3.93
C LEU A 204 -15.35 16.81 -3.43
N SER A 205 -14.70 16.00 -2.63
CA SER A 205 -15.34 14.85 -1.98
C SER A 205 -16.40 15.29 -0.97
N TRP A 206 -16.12 16.33 -0.19
CA TRP A 206 -17.07 16.93 0.73
C TRP A 206 -18.30 17.49 -0.01
N LEU A 207 -18.09 18.28 -1.07
CA LEU A 207 -19.16 18.81 -1.91
C LEU A 207 -19.95 17.70 -2.59
N SER A 208 -19.29 16.62 -3.04
CA SER A 208 -19.97 15.50 -3.67
C SER A 208 -20.90 14.78 -2.71
N MET A 209 -20.51 14.63 -1.43
CA MET A 209 -21.35 14.03 -0.38
C MET A 209 -22.60 14.87 -0.11
N LEU A 210 -22.52 16.21 -0.23
CA LEU A 210 -23.66 17.10 0.03
C LEU A 210 -24.62 17.24 -1.15
N TYR A 211 -24.11 17.24 -2.38
CA TYR A 211 -24.88 17.67 -3.55
C TYR A 211 -25.10 16.62 -4.62
N LEU A 212 -24.33 15.52 -4.62
CA LEU A 212 -24.44 14.51 -5.67
C LEU A 212 -25.21 13.28 -5.20
N PRO A 213 -26.10 12.74 -6.05
CA PRO A 213 -26.86 11.51 -5.71
C PRO A 213 -25.97 10.25 -5.63
N TRP A 214 -24.81 10.26 -6.28
CA TRP A 214 -23.84 9.15 -6.34
C TRP A 214 -22.42 9.61 -5.93
N PRO A 215 -22.21 10.05 -4.69
CA PRO A 215 -20.95 10.69 -4.28
C PRO A 215 -19.74 9.77 -4.44
N PHE A 216 -19.87 8.49 -4.14
CA PHE A 216 -18.76 7.53 -4.23
C PHE A 216 -18.24 7.33 -5.65
N THR A 217 -19.10 7.42 -6.67
CA THR A 217 -18.67 7.37 -8.08
C THR A 217 -17.78 8.56 -8.44
N PHE A 218 -18.04 9.71 -7.86
CA PHE A 218 -17.20 10.89 -8.07
C PHE A 218 -15.90 10.81 -7.25
N ILE A 219 -16.00 10.39 -6.00
CA ILE A 219 -14.84 10.24 -5.10
C ILE A 219 -13.80 9.27 -5.69
N ILE A 220 -14.24 8.14 -6.30
CA ILE A 220 -13.30 7.20 -6.93
C ILE A 220 -12.49 7.87 -8.03
N VAL A 221 -13.10 8.72 -8.85
CA VAL A 221 -12.40 9.47 -9.91
C VAL A 221 -11.34 10.41 -9.33
N LEU A 222 -11.66 11.09 -8.22
CA LEU A 222 -10.72 11.97 -7.53
C LEU A 222 -9.53 11.19 -6.94
N LEU A 223 -9.78 10.03 -6.33
CA LEU A 223 -8.71 9.19 -5.81
C LEU A 223 -7.84 8.61 -6.93
N MET A 224 -8.44 8.16 -8.03
CA MET A 224 -7.69 7.70 -9.20
C MET A 224 -6.88 8.83 -9.84
N TRP A 225 -7.41 10.05 -9.90
CA TRP A 225 -6.68 11.23 -10.36
C TRP A 225 -5.46 11.52 -9.46
N SER A 226 -5.62 11.46 -8.13
CA SER A 226 -4.50 11.63 -7.20
C SER A 226 -3.43 10.53 -7.37
N ALA A 227 -3.85 9.28 -7.62
CA ALA A 227 -2.96 8.15 -7.90
C ALA A 227 -2.12 8.35 -9.18
N VAL A 228 -2.76 8.91 -10.23
CA VAL A 228 -2.07 9.21 -11.49
C VAL A 228 -1.11 10.39 -11.33
N ARG A 229 -1.41 11.37 -10.50
CA ARG A 229 -0.63 12.61 -10.40
C ARG A 229 0.53 12.51 -9.42
N LEU A 230 0.32 11.92 -8.26
CA LEU A 230 1.24 11.94 -7.13
C LEU A 230 2.10 10.68 -7.01
N PRO A 231 3.23 10.73 -6.30
CA PRO A 231 3.92 9.54 -5.86
C PRO A 231 3.03 8.69 -4.94
N ARG A 232 3.30 7.38 -4.89
CA ARG A 232 2.44 6.40 -4.19
C ARG A 232 2.20 6.70 -2.71
N MET A 233 3.18 7.22 -1.97
CA MET A 233 3.02 7.53 -0.54
C MET A 233 2.01 8.66 -0.32
N GLU A 234 2.13 9.74 -1.10
CA GLU A 234 1.23 10.87 -1.07
C GLU A 234 -0.19 10.48 -1.51
N ALA A 235 -0.32 9.62 -2.53
CA ALA A 235 -1.61 9.10 -2.96
C ALA A 235 -2.30 8.28 -1.85
N PHE A 236 -1.59 7.36 -1.20
CA PHE A 236 -2.14 6.59 -0.08
C PHE A 236 -2.51 7.47 1.13
N LEU A 237 -1.76 8.54 1.38
CA LEU A 237 -2.13 9.50 2.43
C LEU A 237 -3.45 10.21 2.08
N ILE A 238 -3.65 10.60 0.82
CA ILE A 238 -4.91 11.20 0.36
C ILE A 238 -6.06 10.19 0.49
N PHE A 239 -5.85 8.91 0.17
CA PHE A 239 -6.88 7.89 0.34
C PHE A 239 -7.30 7.76 1.80
N LEU A 240 -6.34 7.63 2.71
CA LEU A 240 -6.62 7.54 4.14
C LEU A 240 -7.40 8.76 4.65
N THR A 241 -6.93 9.97 4.34
CA THR A 241 -7.58 11.20 4.80
C THR A 241 -8.98 11.39 4.18
N THR A 242 -9.17 11.00 2.92
CA THR A 242 -10.49 11.05 2.26
C THR A 242 -11.46 10.05 2.89
N VAL A 243 -11.02 8.82 3.15
CA VAL A 243 -11.84 7.80 3.83
C VAL A 243 -12.22 8.27 5.22
N MET A 244 -11.28 8.83 5.98
CA MET A 244 -11.56 9.38 7.32
C MET A 244 -12.58 10.53 7.28
N MET A 245 -12.41 11.47 6.36
CA MET A 245 -13.32 12.61 6.22
C MET A 245 -14.73 12.14 5.81
N VAL A 246 -14.85 11.31 4.79
CA VAL A 246 -16.14 10.83 4.29
C VAL A 246 -16.85 9.98 5.35
N SER A 247 -16.12 9.15 6.11
CA SER A 247 -16.70 8.37 7.19
C SER A 247 -17.24 9.23 8.34
N LEU A 248 -16.55 10.33 8.69
CA LEU A 248 -17.05 11.29 9.66
C LEU A 248 -18.34 11.98 9.17
N MET A 249 -18.40 12.37 7.90
CA MET A 249 -19.61 12.94 7.31
C MET A 249 -20.78 11.97 7.36
N MET A 250 -20.57 10.72 6.98
CA MET A 250 -21.59 9.67 7.03
C MET A 250 -22.06 9.37 8.45
N ALA A 251 -21.15 9.45 9.42
CA ALA A 251 -21.48 9.29 10.83
C ALA A 251 -22.30 10.47 11.36
N ALA A 252 -21.89 11.70 11.03
CA ALA A 252 -22.55 12.92 11.50
C ALA A 252 -23.97 13.10 10.88
N ASP A 253 -24.15 12.70 9.64
CA ASP A 253 -25.45 12.78 8.95
C ASP A 253 -25.71 11.51 8.10
N PRO A 254 -26.40 10.51 8.66
CA PRO A 254 -26.79 9.30 7.92
C PRO A 254 -27.71 9.56 6.71
N SER A 255 -28.35 10.74 6.63
CA SER A 255 -29.22 11.10 5.51
C SER A 255 -28.43 11.39 4.22
N LEU A 256 -27.12 11.69 4.33
CA LEU A 256 -26.20 11.83 3.18
C LEU A 256 -26.13 10.55 2.33
N LEU A 257 -26.54 9.41 2.87
CA LEU A 257 -26.68 8.16 2.17
C LEU A 257 -28.08 7.95 1.54
N ALA A 258 -28.87 8.99 1.41
CA ALA A 258 -30.27 8.94 0.97
C ALA A 258 -30.48 8.54 -0.52
N THR A 259 -29.45 8.05 -1.20
CA THR A 259 -29.60 7.34 -2.48
C THR A 259 -30.43 6.07 -2.30
N PRO A 260 -31.15 5.59 -3.36
CA PRO A 260 -31.94 4.36 -3.27
C PRO A 260 -31.06 3.23 -2.76
N ARG A 261 -31.29 2.85 -1.50
CA ARG A 261 -30.52 1.81 -0.81
C ARG A 261 -30.82 0.49 -1.48
N THR A 262 -29.87 -0.06 -2.21
CA THR A 262 -29.92 -1.47 -2.55
C THR A 262 -29.95 -2.29 -1.25
N TYR A 263 -30.57 -3.47 -1.28
CA TYR A 263 -30.58 -4.38 -0.12
C TYR A 263 -29.18 -4.56 0.50
N LEU A 264 -28.16 -4.65 -0.34
CA LEU A 264 -26.76 -4.79 0.09
C LEU A 264 -26.25 -3.53 0.86
N MET A 265 -26.56 -2.32 0.39
CA MET A 265 -26.14 -1.09 1.06
C MET A 265 -26.89 -0.84 2.38
N SER A 266 -28.12 -1.34 2.53
CA SER A 266 -28.85 -1.23 3.79
C SER A 266 -28.24 -2.08 4.90
N HIS A 267 -27.60 -3.21 4.54
CA HIS A 267 -26.95 -4.11 5.50
C HIS A 267 -25.46 -3.82 5.69
N MET A 268 -24.82 -3.25 4.67
CA MET A 268 -23.39 -2.95 4.64
C MET A 268 -23.13 -1.51 4.15
N PRO A 269 -23.50 -0.48 4.92
CA PRO A 269 -23.37 0.93 4.49
C PRO A 269 -21.94 1.36 4.19
N TRP A 270 -20.94 0.63 4.69
CA TRP A 270 -19.51 0.91 4.52
C TRP A 270 -18.84 0.22 3.33
N LEU A 271 -19.58 -0.66 2.65
CA LEU A 271 -19.11 -1.36 1.43
C LEU A 271 -18.58 -0.41 0.34
N PRO A 272 -19.15 0.80 0.11
CA PRO A 272 -18.62 1.75 -0.85
C PRO A 272 -17.15 2.11 -0.63
N PHE A 273 -16.65 2.15 0.62
CA PHE A 273 -15.23 2.42 0.88
C PHE A 273 -14.31 1.35 0.30
N LEU A 274 -14.70 0.07 0.39
CA LEU A 274 -13.94 -1.00 -0.23
C LEU A 274 -13.93 -0.85 -1.76
N LEU A 275 -15.09 -0.50 -2.35
CA LEU A 275 -15.23 -0.31 -3.79
C LEU A 275 -14.42 0.87 -4.33
N ILE A 276 -14.20 1.94 -3.57
CA ILE A 276 -13.35 3.07 -3.99
C ILE A 276 -11.88 2.82 -3.73
N LEU A 277 -11.53 2.14 -2.63
CA LEU A 277 -10.13 1.89 -2.26
C LEU A 277 -9.44 0.87 -3.17
N LEU A 278 -10.14 -0.19 -3.58
CA LEU A 278 -9.55 -1.23 -4.41
C LEU A 278 -9.01 -0.68 -5.73
N PRO A 279 -9.80 -0.01 -6.60
CA PRO A 279 -9.29 0.51 -7.87
C PRO A 279 -8.31 1.66 -7.68
N ALA A 280 -8.46 2.50 -6.64
CA ALA A 280 -7.51 3.57 -6.35
C ALA A 280 -6.13 3.02 -5.97
N ASN A 281 -6.08 1.98 -5.12
CA ASN A 281 -4.85 1.28 -4.76
C ASN A 281 -4.20 0.63 -5.98
N ILE A 282 -4.98 -0.11 -6.79
CA ILE A 282 -4.50 -0.77 -8.02
C ILE A 282 -3.92 0.28 -8.98
N MET A 283 -4.63 1.38 -9.21
CA MET A 283 -4.16 2.46 -10.08
C MET A 283 -2.84 3.06 -9.58
N THR A 284 -2.69 3.27 -8.28
CA THR A 284 -1.45 3.76 -7.69
C THR A 284 -0.27 2.84 -8.01
N MET A 285 -0.47 1.53 -7.92
CA MET A 285 0.58 0.55 -8.21
C MET A 285 0.91 0.45 -9.69
N VAL A 286 -0.11 0.48 -10.55
CA VAL A 286 0.06 0.50 -12.01
C VAL A 286 0.84 1.75 -12.44
N MET A 287 0.45 2.92 -11.94
CA MET A 287 1.14 4.17 -12.24
C MET A 287 2.57 4.23 -11.71
N TYR A 288 2.81 3.63 -10.55
CA TYR A 288 4.17 3.50 -10.02
C TYR A 288 5.04 2.60 -10.91
N ALA A 289 4.54 1.43 -11.30
CA ALA A 289 5.26 0.52 -12.19
C ALA A 289 5.55 1.17 -13.55
N PHE A 290 4.56 1.83 -14.13
CA PHE A 290 4.72 2.56 -15.40
C PHE A 290 5.77 3.67 -15.34
N ARG A 291 5.79 4.45 -14.23
CA ARG A 291 6.81 5.50 -14.05
C ARG A 291 8.22 4.91 -13.85
N ALA A 292 8.33 3.79 -13.15
CA ALA A 292 9.60 3.09 -12.95
C ALA A 292 10.17 2.57 -14.27
N GLU A 293 9.31 2.00 -15.12
CA GLU A 293 9.69 1.51 -16.46
C GLU A 293 10.12 2.65 -17.39
N ARG A 294 9.35 3.73 -17.44
CA ARG A 294 9.73 4.93 -18.23
C ARG A 294 11.09 5.49 -17.83
N LYS A 295 11.36 5.54 -16.52
CA LYS A 295 12.66 6.01 -16.02
C LYS A 295 13.79 5.08 -16.46
N HIS A 296 13.58 3.77 -16.41
CA HIS A 296 14.57 2.80 -16.86
C HIS A 296 14.87 2.91 -18.36
N ILE A 297 13.85 3.09 -19.20
CA ILE A 297 14.01 3.30 -20.64
C ILE A 297 14.81 4.59 -20.90
N SER A 298 14.44 5.71 -20.27
CA SER A 298 15.14 6.98 -20.42
C SER A 298 16.61 6.91 -19.99
N GLU A 299 16.91 6.19 -18.91
CA GLU A 299 18.29 5.98 -18.43
C GLU A 299 19.10 5.09 -19.39
N SER A 300 18.47 4.17 -20.11
CA SER A 300 19.14 3.30 -21.09
C SER A 300 19.41 4.01 -22.42
N GLU A 301 18.62 5.02 -22.80
CA GLU A 301 18.79 5.80 -24.02
C GLU A 301 19.88 6.88 -23.91
N THR A 302 20.11 7.42 -22.70
CA THR A 302 21.07 8.50 -22.45
C THR A 302 22.53 8.12 -22.84
N PRO A 303 23.04 6.90 -22.57
CA PRO A 303 24.40 6.52 -22.98
C PRO A 303 24.61 6.42 -24.48
N LEU A 304 23.55 6.16 -25.26
CA LEU A 304 23.64 6.06 -26.72
C LEU A 304 23.75 7.45 -27.36
N SER A 305 23.02 8.43 -26.84
CA SER A 305 23.09 9.82 -27.36
C SER A 305 24.44 10.50 -27.01
N GLU A 306 25.03 10.20 -25.87
CA GLU A 306 26.39 10.68 -25.54
C GLU A 306 27.46 10.03 -26.39
N ARG A 307 27.35 8.73 -26.71
CA ARG A 307 28.28 8.06 -27.64
C ARG A 307 28.19 8.64 -29.05
N ASP A 308 26.99 8.89 -29.56
CA ASP A 308 26.80 9.54 -30.88
C ASP A 308 27.29 10.99 -30.87
N GLY A 309 27.16 11.73 -29.77
CA GLY A 309 27.71 13.07 -29.62
C GLY A 309 29.23 13.09 -29.62
N ILE A 310 29.88 12.11 -28.95
CA ILE A 310 31.35 11.97 -28.94
C ILE A 310 31.87 11.53 -30.31
N PHE A 311 31.15 10.69 -31.06
CA PHE A 311 31.51 10.33 -32.42
C PHE A 311 31.42 11.53 -33.36
N ARG A 312 30.40 12.38 -33.28
CA ARG A 312 30.31 13.62 -34.08
C ARG A 312 31.39 14.63 -33.75
N TYR A 313 31.80 14.76 -32.46
CA TYR A 313 32.87 15.68 -32.08
C TYR A 313 34.25 15.19 -32.52
N ARG A 314 34.49 13.89 -32.62
CA ARG A 314 35.77 13.31 -33.00
C ARG A 314 36.01 13.31 -34.50
N TYR A 315 34.95 13.41 -35.31
CA TYR A 315 35.05 13.45 -36.78
C TYR A 315 34.65 14.80 -37.40
N GLY A 316 34.26 15.78 -36.59
CA GLY A 316 33.77 17.09 -37.06
C GLY A 316 34.81 18.22 -37.13
N VAL A 317 36.07 18.00 -36.73
CA VAL A 317 37.13 19.03 -36.81
C VAL A 317 38.31 18.53 -37.61
N SER A 318 38.11 18.42 -38.92
CA SER A 318 39.22 18.39 -39.88
C SER A 318 38.69 18.82 -41.27
N GLY A 319 38.25 20.07 -41.31
CA GLY A 319 37.88 20.73 -42.56
C GLY A 319 38.65 22.01 -42.66
N HIS A 320 39.98 21.93 -42.83
CA HIS A 320 40.79 23.05 -43.28
C HIS A 320 41.08 22.91 -44.79
N ARG A 321 40.76 23.98 -45.47
CA ARG A 321 41.08 24.33 -46.84
C ARG A 321 42.33 23.65 -47.43
N GLY A 322 42.17 23.06 -48.60
CA GLY A 322 43.31 22.62 -49.43
C GLY A 322 42.84 22.02 -50.75
N THR A 323 42.75 22.87 -51.75
CA THR A 323 42.97 22.68 -53.21
C THR A 323 42.97 21.26 -53.79
N MET A 324 42.24 21.16 -54.89
CA MET A 324 42.23 20.11 -55.91
C MET A 324 43.60 19.49 -56.19
N ALA A 325 43.65 18.18 -56.17
CA ALA A 325 44.43 17.39 -57.11
C ALA A 325 43.80 15.99 -57.22
N ALA A 326 43.39 15.69 -58.46
CA ALA A 326 42.97 14.35 -58.86
C ALA A 326 44.15 13.37 -58.72
N ASN A 327 43.97 12.22 -58.15
CA ASN A 327 44.55 11.03 -58.75
C ASN A 327 43.91 9.72 -58.24
N GLN A 328 43.71 8.89 -59.16
CA GLN A 328 43.26 7.53 -59.33
C GLN A 328 43.69 6.51 -58.27
N GLN A 329 42.80 5.53 -58.15
CA GLN A 329 43.04 4.08 -57.96
C GLN A 329 43.55 3.56 -56.62
N SER A 330 42.72 2.81 -55.95
CA SER A 330 42.89 1.33 -55.89
C SER A 330 41.78 0.70 -55.02
N ALA A 331 41.12 -0.24 -55.62
CA ALA A 331 40.22 -1.21 -55.00
C ALA A 331 41.04 -2.25 -54.21
N LEU A 332 40.51 -2.77 -53.10
CA LEU A 332 40.60 -4.15 -52.59
C LEU A 332 40.29 -4.19 -51.08
N PRO A 333 39.90 -5.33 -50.50
CA PRO A 333 38.67 -6.07 -50.72
C PRO A 333 37.86 -6.28 -49.40
N VAL A 334 36.63 -6.66 -49.63
CA VAL A 334 35.67 -7.12 -48.60
C VAL A 334 36.20 -8.40 -47.91
N SER A 335 36.43 -8.36 -46.63
CA SER A 335 36.59 -9.57 -45.81
C SER A 335 35.25 -9.94 -45.15
N ARG A 336 34.69 -11.02 -45.66
CA ARG A 336 33.63 -11.83 -45.04
C ARG A 336 34.03 -12.23 -43.64
N VAL A 337 33.22 -11.89 -42.65
CA VAL A 337 33.23 -12.58 -41.35
C VAL A 337 32.06 -13.57 -41.32
N GLN A 338 32.47 -14.82 -41.21
CA GLN A 338 31.62 -15.99 -41.15
C GLN A 338 30.79 -16.02 -39.85
N SER A 339 29.52 -16.33 -40.04
CA SER A 339 28.59 -16.74 -39.00
C SER A 339 29.00 -18.09 -38.39
N GLY A 340 29.37 -18.12 -37.13
CA GLY A 340 29.55 -19.35 -36.33
C GLY A 340 28.20 -19.90 -35.87
N ARG A 341 27.82 -21.02 -36.43
CA ARG A 341 26.73 -21.90 -35.97
C ARG A 341 27.08 -22.48 -34.60
N ALA A 342 26.29 -22.24 -33.58
CA ALA A 342 26.36 -22.98 -32.33
C ALA A 342 25.51 -24.25 -32.41
N ALA A 343 26.14 -25.33 -32.03
CA ALA A 343 25.65 -26.69 -32.04
C ALA A 343 24.49 -26.95 -31.08
N ARG A 344 23.48 -27.65 -31.58
CA ARG A 344 22.46 -28.33 -30.79
C ARG A 344 23.11 -29.60 -30.19
N THR A 345 23.00 -29.73 -28.88
CA THR A 345 23.15 -31.04 -28.22
C THR A 345 21.78 -31.60 -27.89
N HIS A 346 21.44 -32.67 -28.59
CA HIS A 346 20.39 -33.62 -28.22
C HIS A 346 20.80 -34.35 -26.93
N LEU A 347 19.89 -34.48 -25.99
CA LEU A 347 19.91 -35.52 -24.98
C LEU A 347 18.59 -36.30 -25.05
N SER A 348 18.80 -37.57 -25.35
CA SER A 348 17.81 -38.62 -25.55
C SER A 348 17.08 -38.99 -24.26
N ALA A 349 15.79 -39.26 -24.46
CA ALA A 349 14.98 -40.05 -23.55
C ALA A 349 15.44 -41.54 -23.60
N THR A 350 15.55 -42.16 -22.47
CA THR A 350 15.23 -43.56 -22.12
C THR A 350 15.71 -43.80 -20.70
N ASP A 351 14.79 -44.06 -19.79
CA ASP A 351 14.63 -45.40 -19.23
C ASP A 351 13.41 -45.43 -18.30
N LEU A 352 12.54 -46.29 -18.75
CA LEU A 352 11.40 -46.83 -18.03
C LEU A 352 11.87 -47.95 -17.09
N ALA A 353 11.06 -48.15 -16.07
CA ALA A 353 10.74 -49.41 -15.43
C ALA A 353 11.39 -49.72 -14.07
N GLY A 354 10.51 -49.97 -13.13
CA GLY A 354 10.68 -51.12 -12.26
C GLY A 354 10.58 -50.86 -10.77
N GLY A 355 9.53 -51.38 -10.14
CA GLY A 355 9.64 -51.88 -8.80
C GLY A 355 8.55 -51.50 -7.80
N SER A 356 7.50 -52.27 -7.84
CA SER A 356 6.60 -52.62 -6.73
C SER A 356 7.31 -52.89 -5.41
N GLN A 357 6.88 -52.30 -4.33
CA GLN A 357 6.26 -52.92 -3.13
C GLN A 357 5.69 -51.83 -2.22
#